data_ebecf2ef3344ebe34f0ba5479e43c689
#
_entry.id   ebecf2ef3344ebe34f0ba5479e43c689
#
_cell.length_a   1.000
_cell.length_b   1.000
_cell.length_c   1.000
_cell.angle_alpha   90.00
_cell.angle_beta   90.00
_cell.angle_gamma   90.00
#
_symmetry.space_group_name_H-M   'P 1'
#
loop_
_entity.id
_entity.type
_entity.pdbx_description
1 polymer ?
#
loop_
_entity_poly.entity_id
_entity_poly.type
_entity_poly.pdbx_seq_one_letter_code
_entity_poly.pdbx_strand_id
1 'polypeptide(L)'
;MVKLLFAAGVLAIITFLAAQPGAAQNAFTSDQVKFGPAPAFLPPGAQLAVLEGDPMASTGDFTIRLKMPDGYRIAPHTHPHRENVTVLSGTLKVGMGDQFDAGKMMSFSAGSFAYLDPSMHHYAAASGETVVQIHGLAPAKFNYINPADDPSMKK
;
A
#
# COMPACT_ATOMS: atom_id res chain seq x y z
N MET A 1 -84.60 7.42 10.44
CA MET A 1 -83.31 7.79 11.02
C MET A 1 -82.24 6.95 10.34
N VAL A 2 -81.54 7.53 9.38
CA VAL A 2 -80.48 6.85 8.63
C VAL A 2 -79.10 7.25 9.26
N LYS A 3 -78.37 6.29 9.78
CA LYS A 3 -76.99 6.54 10.30
C LYS A 3 -76.05 6.42 9.19
N LEU A 4 -75.38 7.56 8.82
CA LEU A 4 -74.24 7.59 7.95
C LEU A 4 -73.01 7.16 8.76
N LEU A 5 -72.35 6.06 8.34
CA LEU A 5 -71.05 5.65 8.81
C LEU A 5 -69.98 6.28 7.91
N PHE A 6 -69.22 7.21 8.47
CA PHE A 6 -68.02 7.74 7.80
C PHE A 6 -66.87 6.75 8.04
N ALA A 7 -66.43 6.09 6.99
CA ALA A 7 -65.19 5.34 7.01
C ALA A 7 -63.99 6.29 6.79
N ALA A 8 -63.19 6.50 7.82
CA ALA A 8 -61.95 7.26 7.71
C ALA A 8 -60.85 6.38 7.06
N GLY A 9 -60.57 6.61 5.80
CA GLY A 9 -59.43 5.96 5.12
C GLY A 9 -58.14 6.57 5.60
N VAL A 10 -57.29 5.76 6.25
CA VAL A 10 -55.91 6.13 6.60
C VAL A 10 -55.05 5.98 5.36
N LEU A 11 -54.68 7.09 4.74
CA LEU A 11 -53.72 7.13 3.63
C LEU A 11 -52.30 6.94 4.21
N ALA A 12 -51.75 5.73 4.12
CA ALA A 12 -50.37 5.47 4.50
C ALA A 12 -49.46 6.09 3.44
N ILE A 13 -48.83 7.21 3.76
CA ILE A 13 -47.77 7.80 2.93
C ILE A 13 -46.52 6.97 3.13
N ILE A 14 -46.23 6.07 2.17
CA ILE A 14 -44.93 5.37 2.11
C ILE A 14 -43.92 6.37 1.59
N THR A 15 -43.17 6.99 2.48
CA THR A 15 -41.99 7.79 2.11
C THR A 15 -40.89 6.83 1.66
N PHE A 16 -40.66 6.73 0.35
CA PHE A 16 -39.44 6.15 -0.19
C PHE A 16 -38.27 7.02 0.26
N LEU A 17 -37.52 6.58 1.26
CA LEU A 17 -36.22 7.16 1.57
C LEU A 17 -35.29 6.75 0.42
N ALA A 18 -35.10 7.64 -0.57
CA ALA A 18 -34.09 7.45 -1.58
C ALA A 18 -32.75 7.40 -0.85
N ALA A 19 -32.07 6.24 -0.91
CA ALA A 19 -30.71 6.12 -0.44
C ALA A 19 -29.86 7.17 -1.19
N GLN A 20 -29.37 8.16 -0.48
CA GLN A 20 -28.40 9.11 -1.02
C GLN A 20 -27.22 8.26 -1.49
N PRO A 21 -26.71 8.45 -2.73
CA PRO A 21 -25.44 7.85 -3.10
C PRO A 21 -24.42 8.37 -2.10
N GLY A 22 -24.00 7.51 -1.18
CA GLY A 22 -22.92 7.84 -0.26
C GLY A 22 -21.76 8.36 -1.07
N ALA A 23 -21.09 9.42 -0.59
CA ALA A 23 -19.84 9.87 -1.16
C ALA A 23 -18.99 8.64 -1.44
N ALA A 24 -18.47 8.50 -2.67
CA ALA A 24 -17.73 7.32 -3.07
C ALA A 24 -16.60 7.11 -2.06
N GLN A 25 -16.80 6.17 -1.15
CA GLN A 25 -15.75 5.78 -0.24
C GLN A 25 -14.71 5.08 -1.12
N ASN A 26 -13.50 5.65 -1.16
CA ASN A 26 -12.40 5.02 -1.88
C ASN A 26 -12.07 3.70 -1.18
N ALA A 27 -12.58 2.62 -1.71
CA ALA A 27 -12.41 1.27 -1.20
C ALA A 27 -12.07 0.34 -2.36
N PHE A 28 -11.15 -0.57 -2.11
CA PHE A 28 -10.69 -1.53 -3.10
C PHE A 28 -10.87 -2.95 -2.57
N THR A 29 -11.59 -3.77 -3.30
CA THR A 29 -11.52 -5.22 -3.11
C THR A 29 -10.22 -5.76 -3.74
N SER A 30 -9.79 -6.95 -3.36
CA SER A 30 -8.50 -7.50 -3.82
C SER A 30 -8.38 -7.61 -5.34
N ASP A 31 -9.48 -7.90 -6.03
CA ASP A 31 -9.56 -8.01 -7.49
C ASP A 31 -9.57 -6.65 -8.22
N GLN A 32 -9.89 -5.58 -7.51
CA GLN A 32 -9.86 -4.21 -8.03
C GLN A 32 -8.46 -3.59 -7.98
N VAL A 33 -7.55 -4.16 -7.19
CA VAL A 33 -6.17 -3.66 -7.10
C VAL A 33 -5.43 -3.97 -8.40
N LYS A 34 -5.02 -2.94 -9.13
CA LYS A 34 -4.31 -3.08 -10.41
C LYS A 34 -2.84 -2.73 -10.22
N PHE A 35 -1.99 -3.72 -10.47
CA PHE A 35 -0.55 -3.55 -10.47
C PHE A 35 -0.05 -3.09 -11.84
N GLY A 36 0.84 -2.10 -11.83
CA GLY A 36 1.61 -1.64 -12.98
C GLY A 36 3.11 -1.78 -12.72
N PRO A 37 3.96 -1.40 -13.68
CA PRO A 37 5.41 -1.37 -13.47
C PRO A 37 5.78 -0.49 -12.27
N ALA A 38 6.73 -0.96 -11.46
CA ALA A 38 7.28 -0.13 -10.38
C ALA A 38 8.12 1.01 -10.96
N PRO A 39 8.29 2.13 -10.21
CA PRO A 39 9.14 3.25 -10.61
C PRO A 39 10.60 2.81 -10.84
N ALA A 40 11.31 3.54 -11.71
CA ALA A 40 12.67 3.20 -12.15
C ALA A 40 13.73 3.21 -11.02
N PHE A 41 13.46 3.85 -9.90
CA PHE A 41 14.32 3.78 -8.72
C PHE A 41 14.24 2.46 -7.96
N LEU A 42 13.30 1.58 -8.30
CA LEU A 42 13.27 0.20 -7.82
C LEU A 42 13.90 -0.73 -8.86
N PRO A 43 14.56 -1.81 -8.45
CA PRO A 43 15.09 -2.80 -9.37
C PRO A 43 14.00 -3.35 -10.31
N PRO A 44 14.35 -3.73 -11.56
CA PRO A 44 13.37 -4.28 -12.49
C PRO A 44 12.67 -5.55 -11.96
N GLY A 45 11.43 -5.75 -12.35
CA GLY A 45 10.64 -6.94 -12.03
C GLY A 45 9.56 -6.74 -10.96
N ALA A 46 9.68 -5.73 -10.13
CA ALA A 46 8.59 -5.39 -9.20
C ALA A 46 7.42 -4.71 -9.91
N GLN A 47 6.24 -4.83 -9.30
CA GLN A 47 5.02 -4.15 -9.71
C GLN A 47 4.46 -3.36 -8.53
N LEU A 48 3.84 -2.22 -8.83
CA LEU A 48 3.29 -1.32 -7.83
C LEU A 48 1.82 -1.00 -8.13
N ALA A 49 1.01 -0.94 -7.09
CA ALA A 49 -0.36 -0.43 -7.13
C ALA A 49 -0.50 0.71 -6.13
N VAL A 50 -0.97 1.86 -6.57
CA VAL A 50 -1.34 2.98 -5.69
C VAL A 50 -2.78 2.78 -5.25
N LEU A 51 -3.03 2.77 -3.93
CA LEU A 51 -4.37 2.65 -3.34
C LEU A 51 -4.88 4.00 -2.85
N GLU A 52 -3.97 4.87 -2.40
CA GLU A 52 -4.31 6.17 -1.84
C GLU A 52 -3.15 7.13 -2.07
N GLY A 53 -3.48 8.40 -2.29
CA GLY A 53 -2.51 9.48 -2.43
C GLY A 53 -1.61 9.37 -3.66
N ASP A 54 -0.54 10.15 -3.64
CA ASP A 54 0.52 10.10 -4.63
C ASP A 54 1.87 9.94 -3.90
N PRO A 55 2.51 8.75 -4.00
CA PRO A 55 3.78 8.51 -3.34
C PRO A 55 4.92 9.39 -3.85
N MET A 56 4.73 10.06 -5.00
CA MET A 56 5.73 10.96 -5.59
C MET A 56 5.43 12.45 -5.31
N ALA A 57 4.32 12.77 -4.66
CA ALA A 57 4.00 14.14 -4.26
C ALA A 57 5.03 14.72 -3.28
N SER A 58 5.01 16.02 -3.08
CA SER A 58 5.90 16.68 -2.12
C SER A 58 5.47 16.49 -0.66
N THR A 59 4.20 16.15 -0.44
CA THR A 59 3.59 15.94 0.88
C THR A 59 2.28 15.18 0.75
N GLY A 60 1.72 14.72 1.86
CA GLY A 60 0.47 13.98 1.95
C GLY A 60 0.69 12.50 2.30
N ASP A 61 -0.37 11.87 2.74
CA ASP A 61 -0.34 10.43 3.00
C ASP A 61 -0.39 9.65 1.69
N PHE A 62 0.25 8.48 1.68
CA PHE A 62 0.09 7.51 0.60
C PHE A 62 -0.05 6.10 1.15
N THR A 63 -0.75 5.26 0.38
CA THR A 63 -0.80 3.82 0.58
C THR A 63 -0.59 3.12 -0.75
N ILE A 64 0.41 2.25 -0.81
CA ILE A 64 0.75 1.46 -2.00
C ILE A 64 0.84 -0.02 -1.66
N ARG A 65 0.74 -0.87 -2.69
CA ARG A 65 1.19 -2.26 -2.63
C ARG A 65 2.34 -2.48 -3.58
N LEU A 66 3.38 -3.11 -3.08
CA LEU A 66 4.53 -3.54 -3.87
C LEU A 66 4.51 -5.06 -3.98
N LYS A 67 4.50 -5.56 -5.22
CA LYS A 67 4.61 -6.97 -5.52
C LYS A 67 6.01 -7.25 -6.08
N MET A 68 6.72 -8.15 -5.44
CA MET A 68 8.09 -8.52 -5.72
C MET A 68 8.16 -9.98 -6.14
N PRO A 69 8.82 -10.33 -7.25
CA PRO A 69 9.05 -11.72 -7.62
C PRO A 69 9.99 -12.42 -6.62
N ASP A 70 10.04 -13.74 -6.67
CA ASP A 70 10.99 -14.50 -5.86
C ASP A 70 12.44 -14.05 -6.10
N GLY A 71 13.21 -13.94 -5.01
CA GLY A 71 14.60 -13.52 -5.06
C GLY A 71 14.83 -12.03 -5.33
N TYR A 72 13.76 -11.22 -5.42
CA TYR A 72 13.88 -9.78 -5.59
C TYR A 72 14.67 -9.15 -4.45
N ARG A 73 15.52 -8.18 -4.76
CA ARG A 73 16.40 -7.51 -3.78
C ARG A 73 16.38 -6.00 -3.97
N ILE A 74 16.33 -5.30 -2.85
CA ILE A 74 16.51 -3.86 -2.78
C ILE A 74 17.77 -3.59 -1.96
N ALA A 75 18.74 -2.95 -2.58
CA ALA A 75 20.02 -2.62 -1.97
C ALA A 75 19.86 -1.65 -0.78
N PRO A 76 20.89 -1.49 0.08
CA PRO A 76 20.84 -0.59 1.22
C PRO A 76 20.44 0.82 0.84
N HIS A 77 19.40 1.33 1.52
CA HIS A 77 18.81 2.64 1.26
C HIS A 77 18.18 3.22 2.53
N THR A 78 17.72 4.47 2.43
CA THR A 78 16.94 5.16 3.47
C THR A 78 15.74 5.86 2.85
N HIS A 79 14.79 6.23 3.71
CA HIS A 79 13.66 7.09 3.37
C HIS A 79 13.66 8.38 4.20
N PRO A 80 13.13 9.51 3.68
CA PRO A 80 13.03 10.76 4.43
C PRO A 80 11.96 10.69 5.53
N HIS A 81 10.97 9.81 5.38
CA HIS A 81 9.85 9.62 6.30
C HIS A 81 9.80 8.18 6.79
N ARG A 82 9.03 7.94 7.87
CA ARG A 82 8.78 6.59 8.35
C ARG A 82 8.06 5.77 7.29
N GLU A 83 8.56 4.57 7.03
CA GLU A 83 7.92 3.56 6.22
C GLU A 83 7.23 2.54 7.12
N ASN A 84 5.93 2.32 6.92
CA ASN A 84 5.16 1.29 7.60
C ASN A 84 4.85 0.17 6.61
N VAL A 85 5.23 -1.05 6.93
CA VAL A 85 5.17 -2.20 6.03
C VAL A 85 4.34 -3.32 6.65
N THR A 86 3.32 -3.77 5.95
CA THR A 86 2.54 -4.97 6.28
C THR A 86 2.75 -6.01 5.19
N VAL A 87 3.15 -7.21 5.56
CA VAL A 87 3.29 -8.33 4.62
C VAL A 87 1.91 -8.94 4.37
N LEU A 88 1.44 -8.91 3.12
CA LEU A 88 0.13 -9.46 2.73
C LEU A 88 0.24 -10.91 2.24
N SER A 89 1.32 -11.26 1.53
CA SER A 89 1.61 -12.63 1.07
C SER A 89 3.11 -12.83 0.89
N GLY A 90 3.56 -14.07 0.87
CA GLY A 90 4.98 -14.41 0.74
C GLY A 90 5.77 -14.14 2.01
N THR A 91 7.07 -13.88 1.85
CA THR A 91 7.99 -13.59 2.95
C THR A 91 8.89 -12.42 2.58
N LEU A 92 8.74 -11.31 3.29
CA LEU A 92 9.67 -10.19 3.24
C LEU A 92 10.86 -10.49 4.15
N LYS A 93 12.07 -10.29 3.66
CA LYS A 93 13.29 -10.28 4.46
C LYS A 93 13.81 -8.85 4.56
N VAL A 94 14.18 -8.43 5.76
CA VAL A 94 14.73 -7.08 6.02
C VAL A 94 16.02 -7.21 6.80
N GLY A 95 17.05 -6.54 6.35
CA GLY A 95 18.32 -6.40 7.05
C GLY A 95 18.65 -4.93 7.28
N MET A 96 19.47 -4.67 8.30
CA MET A 96 19.86 -3.33 8.70
C MET A 96 21.34 -3.06 8.37
N GLY A 97 21.65 -1.82 7.98
CA GLY A 97 23.01 -1.35 7.72
C GLY A 97 23.30 -1.04 6.25
N ASP A 98 24.56 -0.78 5.98
CA ASP A 98 25.06 -0.20 4.71
C ASP A 98 25.44 -1.26 3.67
N GLN A 99 25.49 -2.51 4.05
CA GLN A 99 25.90 -3.62 3.19
C GLN A 99 24.82 -4.70 3.18
N PHE A 100 24.49 -5.16 1.99
CA PHE A 100 23.54 -6.26 1.82
C PHE A 100 24.18 -7.57 2.36
N ASP A 101 23.60 -8.14 3.42
CA ASP A 101 24.02 -9.40 4.01
C ASP A 101 22.79 -10.28 4.23
N ALA A 102 22.63 -11.29 3.38
CA ALA A 102 21.49 -12.21 3.45
C ALA A 102 21.46 -13.02 4.75
N GLY A 103 22.61 -13.21 5.40
CA GLY A 103 22.71 -13.94 6.67
C GLY A 103 22.24 -13.16 7.89
N LYS A 104 22.08 -11.83 7.76
CA LYS A 104 21.64 -10.93 8.83
C LYS A 104 20.20 -10.45 8.69
N MET A 105 19.49 -10.97 7.71
CA MET A 105 18.10 -10.55 7.47
C MET A 105 17.13 -11.27 8.40
N MET A 106 16.17 -10.52 8.93
CA MET A 106 14.99 -11.06 9.60
C MET A 106 13.91 -11.37 8.57
N SER A 107 13.16 -12.46 8.79
CA SER A 107 12.07 -12.90 7.92
C SER A 107 10.70 -12.52 8.52
N PHE A 108 9.85 -11.93 7.71
CA PHE A 108 8.49 -11.51 8.05
C PHE A 108 7.51 -12.21 7.10
N SER A 109 6.73 -13.13 7.63
CA SER A 109 5.68 -13.85 6.89
C SER A 109 4.41 -13.01 6.73
N ALA A 110 3.46 -13.48 5.92
CA ALA A 110 2.14 -12.83 5.78
C ALA A 110 1.49 -12.56 7.15
N GLY A 111 0.91 -11.37 7.31
CA GLY A 111 0.35 -10.86 8.56
C GLY A 111 1.34 -10.11 9.45
N SER A 112 2.65 -10.18 9.16
CA SER A 112 3.66 -9.43 9.91
C SER A 112 3.59 -7.93 9.59
N PHE A 113 3.97 -7.14 10.59
CA PHE A 113 4.11 -5.68 10.47
C PHE A 113 5.49 -5.23 10.96
N ALA A 114 6.08 -4.28 10.27
CA ALA A 114 7.29 -3.59 10.68
C ALA A 114 7.19 -2.10 10.34
N TYR A 115 7.95 -1.28 11.01
CA TYR A 115 8.17 0.10 10.59
C TYR A 115 9.65 0.43 10.63
N LEU A 116 10.05 1.33 9.76
CA LEU A 116 11.39 1.85 9.63
C LEU A 116 11.34 3.36 9.85
N ASP A 117 12.06 3.86 10.84
CA ASP A 117 12.10 5.28 11.12
C ASP A 117 12.86 6.05 10.03
N PRO A 118 12.63 7.36 9.91
CA PRO A 118 13.35 8.19 8.94
C PRO A 118 14.87 7.99 9.01
N SER A 119 15.49 7.90 7.87
CA SER A 119 16.96 7.75 7.72
C SER A 119 17.55 6.44 8.26
N MET A 120 16.73 5.44 8.64
CA MET A 120 17.26 4.12 8.97
C MET A 120 17.81 3.42 7.74
N HIS A 121 19.08 2.99 7.81
CA HIS A 121 19.75 2.25 6.75
C HIS A 121 19.26 0.79 6.75
N HIS A 122 18.60 0.38 5.69
CA HIS A 122 18.06 -0.98 5.58
C HIS A 122 18.09 -1.48 4.14
N TYR A 123 17.93 -2.77 3.99
CA TYR A 123 17.82 -3.47 2.71
C TYR A 123 16.78 -4.56 2.80
N ALA A 124 16.20 -4.94 1.66
CA ALA A 124 15.11 -5.90 1.63
C ALA A 124 15.30 -6.97 0.56
N ALA A 125 14.67 -8.12 0.77
CA ALA A 125 14.54 -9.17 -0.24
C ALA A 125 13.21 -9.90 -0.12
N ALA A 126 12.74 -10.46 -1.23
CA ALA A 126 11.59 -11.34 -1.28
C ALA A 126 12.04 -12.82 -1.29
N SER A 127 11.32 -13.66 -0.57
CA SER A 127 11.45 -15.13 -0.63
C SER A 127 10.08 -15.70 -1.02
N GLY A 128 10.01 -16.25 -2.22
CA GLY A 128 8.76 -16.44 -2.94
C GLY A 128 8.20 -15.11 -3.47
N GLU A 129 7.18 -15.17 -4.33
CA GLU A 129 6.43 -13.96 -4.71
C GLU A 129 5.86 -13.32 -3.45
N THR A 130 6.22 -12.06 -3.19
CA THR A 130 5.88 -11.37 -1.96
C THR A 130 5.13 -10.08 -2.27
N VAL A 131 4.01 -9.87 -1.59
CA VAL A 131 3.23 -8.64 -1.66
C VAL A 131 3.26 -7.97 -0.29
N VAL A 132 3.69 -6.72 -0.27
CA VAL A 132 3.64 -5.87 0.92
C VAL A 132 2.73 -4.67 0.67
N GLN A 133 2.05 -4.20 1.72
CA GLN A 133 1.41 -2.89 1.73
C GLN A 133 2.28 -1.93 2.51
N ILE A 134 2.55 -0.79 1.91
CA ILE A 134 3.37 0.27 2.47
C ILE A 134 2.51 1.52 2.59
N HIS A 135 2.57 2.18 3.74
CA HIS A 135 1.97 3.49 3.93
C HIS A 135 2.92 4.42 4.68
N GLY A 136 2.81 5.70 4.39
CA GLY A 136 3.66 6.72 4.97
C GLY A 136 3.33 8.11 4.43
N LEU A 137 4.26 9.04 4.67
CA LEU A 137 4.21 10.39 4.12
C LEU A 137 5.01 10.48 2.84
N ALA A 138 4.46 11.17 1.84
CA ALA A 138 5.17 11.50 0.61
C ALA A 138 6.25 12.57 0.86
N PRO A 139 7.33 12.54 0.09
CA PRO A 139 7.64 11.62 -1.00
C PRO A 139 8.15 10.25 -0.50
N ALA A 140 7.71 9.17 -1.15
CA ALA A 140 8.26 7.82 -0.98
C ALA A 140 9.63 7.74 -1.70
N LYS A 141 10.59 8.49 -1.21
CA LYS A 141 11.91 8.63 -1.83
C LYS A 141 12.87 7.56 -1.33
N PHE A 142 13.60 6.96 -2.26
CA PHE A 142 14.73 6.07 -1.98
C PHE A 142 16.04 6.87 -2.04
N ASN A 143 16.84 6.82 -0.99
CA ASN A 143 18.20 7.35 -0.99
C ASN A 143 19.14 6.15 -0.83
N TYR A 144 19.66 5.63 -1.95
CA TYR A 144 20.59 4.50 -1.92
C TYR A 144 21.89 4.90 -1.23
N ILE A 145 22.40 4.05 -0.33
CA ILE A 145 23.64 4.28 0.41
C ILE A 145 24.83 4.32 -0.56
N ASN A 146 24.87 3.37 -1.50
CA ASN A 146 25.81 3.41 -2.61
C ASN A 146 25.05 3.90 -3.86
N PRO A 147 25.38 5.08 -4.43
CA PRO A 147 24.70 5.60 -5.61
C PRO A 147 24.74 4.66 -6.83
N ALA A 148 25.74 3.77 -6.91
CA ALA A 148 25.84 2.78 -7.99
C ALA A 148 24.75 1.71 -7.92
N ASP A 149 24.05 1.58 -6.78
CA ASP A 149 22.94 0.65 -6.60
C ASP A 149 21.61 1.22 -7.06
N ASP A 150 21.51 2.53 -7.31
CA ASP A 150 20.30 3.18 -7.84
C ASP A 150 20.02 2.69 -9.26
N PRO A 151 18.93 1.93 -9.49
CA PRO A 151 18.63 1.42 -10.82
C PRO A 151 18.32 2.51 -11.84
N SER A 152 17.83 3.67 -11.40
CA SER A 152 17.51 4.80 -12.29
C SER A 152 18.73 5.45 -12.92
N MET A 153 19.92 5.22 -12.34
CA MET A 153 21.21 5.72 -12.85
C MET A 153 21.88 4.75 -13.83
N LYS A 154 21.35 3.53 -13.98
CA LYS A 154 21.89 2.53 -14.91
C LYS A 154 21.22 2.71 -16.27
N LYS A 155 22.02 3.12 -17.27
CA LYS A 155 21.61 3.23 -18.67
C LYS A 155 21.66 1.87 -19.37
#